data_83be1123dd729f03e2fefe4f1904f076
#
_entry.id   83be1123dd729f03e2fefe4f1904f076
#
_cell.length_a   1.000
_cell.length_b   1.000
_cell.length_c   1.000
_cell.angle_alpha   90.00
_cell.angle_beta   90.00
_cell.angle_gamma   90.00
#
_symmetry.space_group_name_H-M   'P 1'
#
loop_
_entity.id
_entity.type
_entity.pdbx_description
1 polymer ?
#
loop_
_entity_poly.entity_id
_entity_poly.type
_entity_poly.pdbx_seq_one_letter_code
_entity_poly.pdbx_strand_id
1 'polypeptide(L)'
;GAVTMYFQKKRCIAMLLAGGQGSRLKVLTEKTAKPAVPFGGKYRIIDFPLSNCVNSGIDTVGILTQYQPLELNEYIGNGQPWNLNKTHSCAQVLPPYERHDKKSGWYKGTANAIYQNIDFIDRYDPDYVVILSGDHIYKMDYAAMVEYHEKHEASCTIAVRNVPLAEASRFGILNTNPDMSIYEFEEKPARPKSTNASMGIYVFNWQVLKNALIEDED
;
A
#
# COMPACT_ATOMS: atom_id res chain seq x y z
N GLY A 1 -18.51 24.45 20.71
CA GLY A 1 -18.15 23.11 20.27
C GLY A 1 -17.07 23.17 19.22
N ALA A 2 -16.00 22.38 19.40
CA ALA A 2 -14.95 22.29 18.41
C ALA A 2 -15.55 21.80 17.09
N VAL A 3 -15.49 22.64 16.05
CA VAL A 3 -15.85 22.21 14.71
C VAL A 3 -14.69 21.35 14.22
N THR A 4 -14.86 20.05 14.27
CA THR A 4 -13.91 19.14 13.62
C THR A 4 -14.14 19.33 12.13
N MET A 5 -13.22 20.06 11.49
CA MET A 5 -13.27 20.18 10.05
C MET A 5 -12.78 18.88 9.44
N TYR A 6 -13.72 18.01 9.11
CA TYR A 6 -13.41 16.90 8.23
C TYR A 6 -13.28 17.45 6.81
N PHE A 7 -12.18 17.12 6.13
CA PHE A 7 -12.20 17.12 4.69
C PHE A 7 -13.34 16.20 4.25
N GLN A 8 -13.77 16.28 3.02
CA GLN A 8 -14.88 15.46 2.57
C GLN A 8 -14.68 13.98 2.98
N LYS A 9 -15.69 13.40 3.64
CA LYS A 9 -15.66 11.97 3.99
C LYS A 9 -15.49 11.13 2.74
N LYS A 10 -14.55 10.18 2.79
CA LYS A 10 -14.31 9.21 1.72
C LYS A 10 -14.67 7.82 2.20
N ARG A 11 -15.26 7.00 1.34
CA ARG A 11 -15.52 5.60 1.67
C ARG A 11 -14.22 4.81 1.78
N CYS A 12 -13.30 5.06 0.87
CA CYS A 12 -12.02 4.35 0.77
C CYS A 12 -10.92 5.30 0.36
N ILE A 13 -9.78 5.20 1.03
CA ILE A 13 -8.56 5.87 0.61
C ILE A 13 -7.46 4.84 0.41
N ALA A 14 -6.41 5.21 -0.32
CA ALA A 14 -5.26 4.35 -0.53
C ALA A 14 -4.02 4.93 0.14
N MET A 15 -3.18 4.04 0.68
CA MET A 15 -1.87 4.38 1.20
C MET A 15 -0.84 3.58 0.39
N LEU A 16 -0.03 4.29 -0.37
CA LEU A 16 0.94 3.70 -1.29
C LEU A 16 2.34 3.77 -0.68
N LEU A 17 2.97 2.60 -0.52
CA LEU A 17 4.31 2.48 0.02
C LEU A 17 5.34 2.62 -1.10
N ALA A 18 5.98 3.77 -1.19
CA ALA A 18 6.93 4.11 -2.25
C ALA A 18 8.38 4.09 -1.77
N GLY A 19 8.64 3.58 -0.57
CA GLY A 19 9.96 3.59 0.02
C GLY A 19 10.73 2.30 -0.19
N GLY A 20 12.03 2.37 0.04
CA GLY A 20 12.93 1.24 0.03
C GLY A 20 13.74 1.09 -1.25
N GLN A 21 14.97 0.62 -1.08
CA GLN A 21 15.82 0.27 -2.20
C GLN A 21 15.48 -1.14 -2.67
N GLY A 22 14.97 -1.26 -3.88
CA GLY A 22 14.71 -2.56 -4.48
C GLY A 22 16.01 -3.24 -4.88
N SER A 23 16.26 -4.44 -4.33
CA SER A 23 17.49 -5.18 -4.61
C SER A 23 17.70 -5.47 -6.10
N ARG A 24 16.61 -5.64 -6.85
CA ARG A 24 16.66 -5.93 -8.30
C ARG A 24 17.03 -4.72 -9.16
N LEU A 25 16.86 -3.50 -8.64
CA LEU A 25 17.11 -2.27 -9.36
C LEU A 25 18.11 -1.38 -8.63
N LYS A 26 19.01 -1.98 -7.84
CA LYS A 26 19.94 -1.27 -6.96
C LYS A 26 20.69 -0.15 -7.66
N VAL A 27 21.22 -0.40 -8.85
CA VAL A 27 22.01 0.58 -9.61
C VAL A 27 21.16 1.79 -10.01
N LEU A 28 19.87 1.55 -10.36
CA LEU A 28 18.96 2.60 -10.78
C LEU A 28 18.31 3.32 -9.60
N THR A 29 18.28 2.69 -8.42
CA THR A 29 17.55 3.20 -7.26
C THR A 29 18.43 3.89 -6.23
N GLU A 30 19.76 3.90 -6.38
CA GLU A 30 20.68 4.53 -5.42
C GLU A 30 20.38 6.02 -5.21
N LYS A 31 19.89 6.70 -6.22
CA LYS A 31 19.57 8.14 -6.18
C LYS A 31 18.08 8.44 -6.36
N THR A 32 17.25 7.42 -6.64
CA THR A 32 15.84 7.60 -6.95
C THR A 32 15.01 6.56 -6.19
N ALA A 33 13.88 6.94 -5.61
CA ALA A 33 12.96 5.98 -5.00
C ALA A 33 12.51 4.96 -6.04
N LYS A 34 12.52 3.67 -5.69
CA LYS A 34 12.20 2.58 -6.62
C LYS A 34 10.93 2.81 -7.44
N PRO A 35 9.77 3.22 -6.85
CA PRO A 35 8.55 3.43 -7.63
C PRO A 35 8.64 4.56 -8.65
N ALA A 36 9.62 5.46 -8.53
CA ALA A 36 9.81 6.55 -9.46
C ALA A 36 10.79 6.21 -10.59
N VAL A 37 11.40 5.02 -10.56
CA VAL A 37 12.30 4.57 -11.64
C VAL A 37 11.50 4.37 -12.92
N PRO A 38 11.93 4.91 -14.06
CA PRO A 38 11.23 4.72 -15.33
C PRO A 38 11.10 3.24 -15.71
N PHE A 39 9.90 2.86 -16.12
CA PHE A 39 9.60 1.51 -16.59
C PHE A 39 9.19 1.59 -18.06
N GLY A 40 9.88 0.83 -18.93
CA GLY A 40 9.61 0.85 -20.36
C GLY A 40 9.89 2.20 -21.03
N GLY A 41 10.66 3.07 -20.40
CA GLY A 41 11.05 4.40 -20.93
C GLY A 41 9.94 5.45 -20.95
N LYS A 42 8.68 5.04 -20.82
CA LYS A 42 7.53 5.95 -20.93
C LYS A 42 6.76 6.11 -19.63
N TYR A 43 6.67 5.05 -18.82
CA TYR A 43 5.93 5.04 -17.57
C TYR A 43 6.86 4.73 -16.41
N ARG A 44 6.56 5.29 -15.25
CA ARG A 44 7.23 4.95 -14.00
C ARG A 44 6.47 3.81 -13.33
N ILE A 45 7.15 3.01 -12.50
CA ILE A 45 6.51 1.88 -11.81
C ILE A 45 5.29 2.34 -11.00
N ILE A 46 5.40 3.49 -10.33
CA ILE A 46 4.30 4.05 -9.52
C ILE A 46 3.03 4.36 -10.33
N ASP A 47 3.12 4.50 -11.65
CA ASP A 47 1.96 4.77 -12.50
C ASP A 47 0.91 3.66 -12.42
N PHE A 48 1.33 2.42 -12.23
CA PHE A 48 0.42 1.27 -12.17
C PHE A 48 -0.53 1.34 -10.98
N PRO A 49 -0.04 1.42 -9.71
CA PRO A 49 -0.96 1.51 -8.58
C PRO A 49 -1.78 2.81 -8.58
N LEU A 50 -1.23 3.93 -9.03
CA LEU A 50 -1.97 5.18 -9.09
C LEU A 50 -3.06 5.13 -10.16
N SER A 51 -2.78 4.55 -11.32
CA SER A 51 -3.78 4.35 -12.38
C SER A 51 -4.88 3.39 -11.92
N ASN A 52 -4.51 2.33 -11.20
CA ASN A 52 -5.48 1.40 -10.63
C ASN A 52 -6.40 2.10 -9.61
N CYS A 53 -5.87 3.01 -8.80
CA CYS A 53 -6.67 3.81 -7.88
C CYS A 53 -7.70 4.64 -8.64
N VAL A 54 -7.28 5.37 -9.67
CA VAL A 54 -8.17 6.19 -10.49
C VAL A 54 -9.27 5.32 -11.11
N ASN A 55 -8.88 4.21 -11.73
CA ASN A 55 -9.82 3.31 -12.40
C ASN A 55 -10.78 2.62 -11.42
N SER A 56 -10.40 2.51 -10.16
CA SER A 56 -11.22 1.91 -9.10
C SER A 56 -12.07 2.95 -8.35
N GLY A 57 -12.01 4.22 -8.74
CA GLY A 57 -12.75 5.28 -8.08
C GLY A 57 -12.14 5.74 -6.75
N ILE A 58 -10.89 5.38 -6.46
CA ILE A 58 -10.16 5.85 -5.28
C ILE A 58 -9.43 7.12 -5.66
N ASP A 59 -9.91 8.25 -5.16
CA ASP A 59 -9.44 9.58 -5.55
C ASP A 59 -8.53 10.25 -4.53
N THR A 60 -8.23 9.57 -3.41
CA THR A 60 -7.36 10.09 -2.36
C THR A 60 -6.29 9.07 -2.05
N VAL A 61 -5.04 9.45 -2.27
CA VAL A 61 -3.89 8.56 -2.11
C VAL A 61 -2.81 9.26 -1.29
N GLY A 62 -2.43 8.68 -0.16
CA GLY A 62 -1.25 9.10 0.59
C GLY A 62 -0.06 8.28 0.14
N ILE A 63 1.02 8.93 -0.24
CA ILE A 63 2.24 8.27 -0.70
C ILE A 63 3.27 8.32 0.41
N LEU A 64 3.67 7.15 0.89
CA LEU A 64 4.60 6.97 1.99
C LEU A 64 5.99 6.63 1.46
N THR A 65 7.01 7.31 1.97
CA THR A 65 8.40 7.05 1.57
C THR A 65 9.31 7.14 2.79
N GLN A 66 10.42 6.41 2.77
CA GLN A 66 11.43 6.48 3.83
C GLN A 66 12.31 7.71 3.70
N TYR A 67 12.32 8.33 2.52
CA TYR A 67 13.04 9.56 2.23
C TYR A 67 12.27 10.34 1.17
N GLN A 68 12.51 11.64 1.08
CA GLN A 68 11.81 12.50 0.11
C GLN A 68 12.72 12.76 -1.09
N PRO A 69 12.73 11.91 -2.10
CA PRO A 69 13.47 12.22 -3.31
C PRO A 69 12.73 13.33 -4.06
N LEU A 70 13.47 14.36 -4.45
CA LEU A 70 12.91 15.52 -5.12
C LEU A 70 12.13 15.12 -6.38
N GLU A 71 12.69 14.19 -7.17
CA GLU A 71 12.04 13.71 -8.38
C GLU A 71 10.66 13.10 -8.14
N LEU A 72 10.50 12.33 -7.07
CA LEU A 72 9.21 11.75 -6.73
C LEU A 72 8.21 12.84 -6.35
N ASN A 73 8.61 13.81 -5.54
CA ASN A 73 7.76 14.93 -5.17
C ASN A 73 7.32 15.74 -6.38
N GLU A 74 8.25 16.04 -7.29
CA GLU A 74 7.94 16.75 -8.52
C GLU A 74 7.04 15.97 -9.44
N TYR A 75 7.27 14.67 -9.58
CA TYR A 75 6.48 13.80 -10.44
C TYR A 75 5.04 13.65 -9.95
N ILE A 76 4.86 13.45 -8.65
CA ILE A 76 3.52 13.33 -8.05
C ILE A 76 2.82 14.69 -8.05
N GLY A 77 3.54 15.75 -7.66
CA GLY A 77 3.15 17.16 -7.66
C GLY A 77 1.68 17.44 -7.44
N ASN A 78 0.92 17.46 -8.50
CA ASN A 78 -0.52 17.77 -8.49
C ASN A 78 -1.40 16.59 -8.93
N GLY A 79 -0.85 15.42 -9.17
CA GLY A 79 -1.59 14.23 -9.56
C GLY A 79 -2.15 14.26 -11.00
N GLN A 80 -1.69 15.18 -11.84
CA GLN A 80 -2.25 15.35 -13.19
C GLN A 80 -2.24 14.12 -14.08
N PRO A 81 -1.16 13.30 -14.15
CA PRO A 81 -1.16 12.12 -15.02
C PRO A 81 -2.29 11.13 -14.71
N TRP A 82 -2.86 11.20 -13.51
CA TRP A 82 -3.88 10.25 -13.03
C TRP A 82 -5.23 10.91 -12.75
N ASN A 83 -5.41 12.17 -13.14
CA ASN A 83 -6.62 12.94 -12.84
C ASN A 83 -6.94 13.08 -11.35
N LEU A 84 -5.92 13.06 -10.50
CA LEU A 84 -6.10 13.17 -9.05
C LEU A 84 -6.04 14.62 -8.52
N ASN A 85 -5.88 15.61 -9.39
CA ASN A 85 -5.86 17.01 -8.99
C ASN A 85 -7.20 17.73 -9.18
N LYS A 86 -8.30 16.98 -9.31
CA LYS A 86 -9.65 17.54 -9.35
C LYS A 86 -10.07 17.99 -7.96
N THR A 87 -11.09 18.85 -7.90
CA THR A 87 -11.71 19.23 -6.62
C THR A 87 -12.09 17.96 -5.85
N HIS A 88 -11.62 17.83 -4.61
CA HIS A 88 -11.82 16.69 -3.72
C HIS A 88 -10.99 15.44 -4.03
N SER A 89 -10.07 15.52 -5.00
CA SER A 89 -9.16 14.41 -5.32
C SER A 89 -7.73 14.83 -4.99
N CYS A 90 -6.93 13.92 -4.42
CA CYS A 90 -5.52 14.23 -4.18
C CYS A 90 -4.62 12.99 -4.17
N ALA A 91 -3.41 13.16 -4.72
CA ALA A 91 -2.28 12.31 -4.45
C ALA A 91 -1.25 13.17 -3.71
N GLN A 92 -0.88 12.80 -2.50
CA GLN A 92 -0.01 13.59 -1.66
C GLN A 92 1.16 12.76 -1.15
N VAL A 93 2.38 13.28 -1.34
CA VAL A 93 3.57 12.68 -0.73
C VAL A 93 3.61 13.12 0.73
N LEU A 94 3.60 12.15 1.63
CA LEU A 94 3.61 12.39 3.07
C LEU A 94 5.05 12.47 3.59
N PRO A 95 5.26 13.07 4.79
CA PRO A 95 6.59 13.16 5.38
C PRO A 95 7.25 11.78 5.48
N PRO A 96 8.60 11.69 5.30
CA PRO A 96 9.30 10.42 5.41
C PRO A 96 9.10 9.78 6.77
N TYR A 97 8.94 8.48 6.78
CA TYR A 97 8.87 7.72 8.04
C TYR A 97 10.23 7.11 8.34
N GLU A 98 10.55 6.98 9.65
CA GLU A 98 11.78 6.40 10.10
C GLU A 98 11.63 4.89 10.25
N ARG A 99 12.63 4.15 9.75
CA ARG A 99 12.67 2.70 9.91
C ARG A 99 13.58 2.38 11.10
N HIS A 100 12.98 2.03 12.23
CA HIS A 100 13.73 1.80 13.48
C HIS A 100 14.40 0.43 13.56
N ASP A 101 14.00 -0.54 12.74
CA ASP A 101 14.57 -1.88 12.82
C ASP A 101 14.69 -2.52 11.43
N LYS A 102 15.95 -2.75 11.02
CA LYS A 102 16.26 -3.42 9.77
C LYS A 102 15.94 -4.92 9.78
N LYS A 103 15.76 -5.51 10.97
CA LYS A 103 15.53 -6.96 11.14
C LYS A 103 14.05 -7.34 11.18
N SER A 104 13.14 -6.40 11.33
CA SER A 104 11.73 -6.69 11.59
C SER A 104 10.89 -6.87 10.33
N GLY A 105 11.52 -6.91 9.16
CA GLY A 105 10.84 -7.18 7.90
C GLY A 105 9.87 -6.07 7.47
N TRP A 106 9.24 -6.34 6.36
CA TRP A 106 8.34 -5.41 5.69
C TRP A 106 7.12 -5.02 6.55
N TYR A 107 6.59 -5.95 7.31
CA TYR A 107 5.34 -5.76 8.06
C TYR A 107 5.44 -4.63 9.10
N LYS A 108 6.49 -4.64 9.91
CA LYS A 108 6.66 -3.59 10.95
C LYS A 108 6.94 -2.22 10.37
N GLY A 109 7.71 -2.15 9.28
CA GLY A 109 7.97 -0.90 8.59
C GLY A 109 6.69 -0.30 8.02
N THR A 110 5.83 -1.12 7.44
CA THR A 110 4.53 -0.71 6.92
C THR A 110 3.61 -0.22 8.03
N ALA A 111 3.50 -0.99 9.11
CA ALA A 111 2.66 -0.61 10.25
C ALA A 111 3.10 0.73 10.85
N ASN A 112 4.40 0.94 11.02
CA ASN A 112 4.94 2.19 11.54
C ASN A 112 4.64 3.37 10.61
N ALA A 113 4.78 3.18 9.30
CA ALA A 113 4.49 4.22 8.32
C ALA A 113 3.01 4.65 8.38
N ILE A 114 2.10 3.71 8.51
CA ILE A 114 0.68 4.02 8.65
C ILE A 114 0.40 4.68 9.99
N TYR A 115 1.00 4.18 11.07
CA TYR A 115 0.85 4.75 12.41
C TYR A 115 1.24 6.24 12.44
N GLN A 116 2.36 6.60 11.83
CA GLN A 116 2.81 7.99 11.78
C GLN A 116 1.89 8.90 10.95
N ASN A 117 0.99 8.32 10.16
CA ASN A 117 0.11 9.08 9.27
C ASN A 117 -1.38 8.87 9.58
N ILE A 118 -1.70 8.45 10.81
CA ILE A 118 -3.09 8.28 11.25
C ILE A 118 -3.90 9.56 11.05
N ASP A 119 -3.32 10.72 11.36
CA ASP A 119 -4.02 12.00 11.23
C ASP A 119 -4.43 12.30 9.80
N PHE A 120 -3.56 11.96 8.83
CA PHE A 120 -3.89 12.12 7.42
C PHE A 120 -5.12 11.29 7.04
N ILE A 121 -5.16 10.04 7.50
CA ILE A 121 -6.26 9.13 7.19
C ILE A 121 -7.55 9.58 7.89
N ASP A 122 -7.47 9.97 9.16
CA ASP A 122 -8.62 10.40 9.96
C ASP A 122 -9.32 11.63 9.38
N ARG A 123 -8.62 12.48 8.63
CA ARG A 123 -9.22 13.65 7.97
C ARG A 123 -10.36 13.27 7.04
N TYR A 124 -10.25 12.11 6.41
CA TYR A 124 -11.23 11.62 5.44
C TYR A 124 -12.25 10.67 6.04
N ASP A 125 -12.03 10.25 7.28
CA ASP A 125 -12.92 9.32 8.00
C ASP A 125 -13.35 8.13 7.12
N PRO A 126 -12.40 7.37 6.53
CA PRO A 126 -12.76 6.30 5.61
C PRO A 126 -13.31 5.08 6.34
N ASP A 127 -14.17 4.33 5.65
CA ASP A 127 -14.58 3.01 6.12
C ASP A 127 -13.44 2.01 5.91
N TYR A 128 -12.76 2.12 4.78
CA TYR A 128 -11.71 1.19 4.37
C TYR A 128 -10.45 1.92 3.94
N VAL A 129 -9.31 1.27 4.16
CA VAL A 129 -8.01 1.73 3.68
C VAL A 129 -7.39 0.61 2.85
N VAL A 130 -7.00 0.94 1.63
CA VAL A 130 -6.25 0.04 0.75
C VAL A 130 -4.77 0.38 0.90
N ILE A 131 -3.97 -0.60 1.31
CA ILE A 131 -2.53 -0.44 1.43
C ILE A 131 -1.88 -1.11 0.23
N LEU A 132 -1.05 -0.36 -0.49
CA LEU A 132 -0.48 -0.77 -1.75
C LEU A 132 1.04 -0.73 -1.70
N SER A 133 1.67 -1.78 -2.23
CA SER A 133 3.08 -1.74 -2.57
C SER A 133 3.25 -0.95 -3.86
N GLY A 134 4.18 0.01 -3.86
CA GLY A 134 4.41 0.87 -5.01
C GLY A 134 5.14 0.21 -6.17
N ASP A 135 5.59 -1.02 -5.99
CA ASP A 135 6.38 -1.73 -7.01
C ASP A 135 5.60 -2.80 -7.78
N HIS A 136 4.28 -2.93 -7.54
CA HIS A 136 3.51 -3.87 -8.35
C HIS A 136 3.13 -3.24 -9.69
N ILE A 137 3.20 -4.04 -10.73
CA ILE A 137 2.98 -3.58 -12.12
C ILE A 137 1.74 -4.22 -12.78
N TYR A 138 0.84 -4.76 -11.96
CA TYR A 138 -0.35 -5.43 -12.46
C TYR A 138 -1.54 -4.47 -12.52
N LYS A 139 -2.32 -4.58 -13.59
CA LYS A 139 -3.59 -3.86 -13.69
C LYS A 139 -4.61 -4.57 -12.79
N MET A 140 -5.18 -3.85 -11.84
CA MET A 140 -6.11 -4.41 -10.87
C MET A 140 -7.26 -3.47 -10.57
N ASP A 141 -8.41 -4.06 -10.27
CA ASP A 141 -9.58 -3.35 -9.80
C ASP A 141 -9.67 -3.44 -8.28
N TYR A 142 -9.26 -2.38 -7.60
CA TYR A 142 -9.31 -2.32 -6.13
C TYR A 142 -10.75 -2.23 -5.62
N ALA A 143 -11.68 -1.70 -6.42
CA ALA A 143 -13.08 -1.63 -6.03
C ALA A 143 -13.66 -3.03 -5.84
N ALA A 144 -13.34 -3.96 -6.74
CA ALA A 144 -13.76 -5.36 -6.61
C ALA A 144 -13.21 -6.00 -5.34
N MET A 145 -11.97 -5.67 -4.97
CA MET A 145 -11.35 -6.17 -3.75
C MET A 145 -12.02 -5.60 -2.49
N VAL A 146 -12.39 -4.33 -2.49
CA VAL A 146 -13.13 -3.71 -1.39
C VAL A 146 -14.52 -4.33 -1.24
N GLU A 147 -15.21 -4.60 -2.36
CA GLU A 147 -16.50 -5.27 -2.33
C GLU A 147 -16.40 -6.69 -1.75
N TYR A 148 -15.38 -7.43 -2.14
CA TYR A 148 -15.10 -8.75 -1.57
C TYR A 148 -14.88 -8.67 -0.07
N HIS A 149 -14.06 -7.71 0.37
CA HIS A 149 -13.76 -7.48 1.79
C HIS A 149 -15.04 -7.20 2.59
N GLU A 150 -15.88 -6.31 2.08
CA GLU A 150 -17.15 -5.95 2.72
C GLU A 150 -18.10 -7.14 2.79
N LYS A 151 -18.25 -7.88 1.70
CA LYS A 151 -19.14 -9.04 1.61
C LYS A 151 -18.75 -10.15 2.58
N HIS A 152 -17.45 -10.35 2.81
CA HIS A 152 -16.95 -11.40 3.70
C HIS A 152 -16.79 -10.93 5.15
N GLU A 153 -17.16 -9.69 5.45
CA GLU A 153 -17.06 -9.10 6.79
C GLU A 153 -15.68 -9.31 7.43
N ALA A 154 -14.64 -9.25 6.58
CA ALA A 154 -13.27 -9.47 7.01
C ALA A 154 -12.70 -8.25 7.71
N SER A 155 -11.73 -8.45 8.61
CA SER A 155 -10.95 -7.36 9.18
C SER A 155 -9.82 -6.93 8.25
N CYS A 156 -9.24 -7.90 7.54
CA CYS A 156 -8.19 -7.69 6.55
C CYS A 156 -8.41 -8.63 5.37
N THR A 157 -8.26 -8.12 4.16
CA THR A 157 -8.28 -8.91 2.93
C THR A 157 -6.97 -8.68 2.19
N ILE A 158 -6.33 -9.76 1.75
CA ILE A 158 -5.03 -9.72 1.10
C ILE A 158 -5.15 -10.31 -0.29
N ALA A 159 -4.66 -9.57 -1.30
CA ALA A 159 -4.60 -10.09 -2.66
C ALA A 159 -3.44 -11.08 -2.78
N VAL A 160 -3.71 -12.23 -3.39
CA VAL A 160 -2.72 -13.27 -3.59
C VAL A 160 -2.67 -13.68 -5.05
N ARG A 161 -1.53 -14.25 -5.45
CA ARG A 161 -1.38 -14.92 -6.75
C ARG A 161 -0.62 -16.22 -6.56
N ASN A 162 -0.88 -17.19 -7.41
CA ASN A 162 -0.10 -18.41 -7.43
C ASN A 162 1.22 -18.16 -8.14
N VAL A 163 2.32 -18.65 -7.54
CA VAL A 163 3.65 -18.58 -8.12
C VAL A 163 4.20 -20.02 -8.22
N PRO A 164 5.18 -20.27 -9.12
CA PRO A 164 5.86 -21.57 -9.13
C PRO A 164 6.50 -21.85 -7.77
N LEU A 165 6.46 -23.11 -7.33
CA LEU A 165 7.03 -23.51 -6.04
C LEU A 165 8.51 -23.11 -5.91
N ALA A 166 9.25 -23.19 -7.00
CA ALA A 166 10.67 -22.81 -7.04
C ALA A 166 10.89 -21.31 -6.73
N GLU A 167 9.88 -20.48 -6.96
CA GLU A 167 9.95 -19.03 -6.73
C GLU A 167 9.30 -18.60 -5.42
N ALA A 168 8.53 -19.50 -4.78
CA ALA A 168 7.73 -19.14 -3.61
C ALA A 168 8.57 -18.60 -2.44
N SER A 169 9.83 -19.02 -2.31
CA SER A 169 10.72 -18.54 -1.24
C SER A 169 11.13 -17.05 -1.39
N ARG A 170 10.80 -16.43 -2.51
CA ARG A 170 11.09 -15.01 -2.75
C ARG A 170 9.98 -14.07 -2.28
N PHE A 171 8.85 -14.63 -1.87
CA PHE A 171 7.64 -13.86 -1.58
C PHE A 171 7.14 -14.12 -0.18
N GLY A 172 6.31 -13.20 0.32
CA GLY A 172 5.47 -13.49 1.47
C GLY A 172 4.42 -14.51 1.06
N ILE A 173 4.35 -15.63 1.78
CA ILE A 173 3.46 -16.74 1.47
C ILE A 173 2.32 -16.78 2.47
N LEU A 174 1.11 -16.94 1.96
CA LEU A 174 -0.11 -17.03 2.75
C LEU A 174 -0.61 -18.48 2.75
N ASN A 175 -0.69 -19.06 3.95
CA ASN A 175 -1.24 -20.40 4.12
C ASN A 175 -2.69 -20.27 4.55
N THR A 176 -3.60 -20.88 3.78
CA THR A 176 -5.03 -20.70 3.94
C THR A 176 -5.73 -22.01 4.24
N ASN A 177 -6.84 -21.88 4.95
CA ASN A 177 -7.81 -22.97 5.13
C ASN A 177 -8.62 -23.17 3.84
N PRO A 178 -9.38 -24.26 3.71
CA PRO A 178 -10.22 -24.48 2.52
C PRO A 178 -11.22 -23.37 2.22
N ASP A 179 -11.65 -22.62 3.22
CA ASP A 179 -12.57 -21.49 3.08
C ASP A 179 -11.87 -20.19 2.69
N MET A 180 -10.57 -20.26 2.37
CA MET A 180 -9.70 -19.14 2.02
C MET A 180 -9.33 -18.21 3.18
N SER A 181 -9.69 -18.54 4.42
CA SER A 181 -9.19 -17.80 5.58
C SER A 181 -7.71 -18.10 5.81
N ILE A 182 -6.96 -17.07 6.20
CA ILE A 182 -5.51 -17.15 6.38
C ILE A 182 -5.23 -17.62 7.81
N TYR A 183 -4.45 -18.69 7.95
CA TYR A 183 -4.00 -19.11 9.28
C TYR A 183 -2.51 -18.83 9.53
N GLU A 184 -1.74 -18.55 8.50
CA GLU A 184 -0.29 -18.31 8.66
C GLU A 184 0.24 -17.43 7.53
N PHE A 185 1.09 -16.48 7.88
CA PHE A 185 1.89 -15.70 6.92
C PHE A 185 3.37 -16.01 7.17
N GLU A 186 4.07 -16.40 6.10
CA GLU A 186 5.50 -16.69 6.14
C GLU A 186 6.25 -15.72 5.24
N GLU A 187 7.14 -14.91 5.79
CA GLU A 187 7.97 -13.98 4.99
C GLU A 187 9.16 -14.73 4.40
N LYS A 188 9.19 -14.85 3.09
CA LYS A 188 10.27 -15.48 2.32
C LYS A 188 10.73 -16.82 2.93
N PRO A 189 9.83 -17.78 3.10
CA PRO A 189 10.16 -19.04 3.78
C PRO A 189 11.14 -19.87 2.95
N ALA A 190 12.12 -20.49 3.65
CA ALA A 190 13.05 -21.41 2.98
C ALA A 190 12.34 -22.63 2.42
N ARG A 191 11.28 -23.10 3.10
CA ARG A 191 10.45 -24.23 2.69
C ARG A 191 8.98 -23.82 2.71
N PRO A 192 8.49 -23.18 1.65
CA PRO A 192 7.11 -22.72 1.64
C PRO A 192 6.11 -23.87 1.64
N LYS A 193 5.06 -23.72 2.44
CA LYS A 193 3.98 -24.72 2.53
C LYS A 193 2.96 -24.58 1.42
N SER A 194 2.91 -23.42 0.76
CA SER A 194 1.98 -23.17 -0.34
C SER A 194 2.62 -22.27 -1.38
N THR A 195 1.92 -22.07 -2.49
CA THR A 195 2.34 -21.21 -3.60
C THR A 195 1.55 -19.90 -3.66
N ASN A 196 0.76 -19.59 -2.64
CA ASN A 196 -0.04 -18.36 -2.59
C ASN A 196 0.83 -17.20 -2.12
N ALA A 197 1.31 -16.40 -3.07
CA ALA A 197 2.16 -15.26 -2.79
C ALA A 197 1.34 -13.99 -2.57
N SER A 198 1.69 -13.21 -1.56
CA SER A 198 1.10 -11.89 -1.34
C SER A 198 1.48 -10.96 -2.49
N MET A 199 0.50 -10.22 -3.02
CA MET A 199 0.73 -9.20 -4.03
C MET A 199 1.10 -7.85 -3.42
N GLY A 200 1.16 -7.73 -2.09
CA GLY A 200 1.42 -6.46 -1.45
C GLY A 200 0.23 -5.51 -1.50
N ILE A 201 -0.97 -6.05 -1.61
CA ILE A 201 -2.21 -5.28 -1.66
C ILE A 201 -3.12 -5.77 -0.56
N TYR A 202 -3.53 -4.84 0.34
CA TYR A 202 -4.31 -5.16 1.53
C TYR A 202 -5.50 -4.22 1.63
N VAL A 203 -6.65 -4.74 2.07
CA VAL A 203 -7.81 -3.92 2.44
C VAL A 203 -8.07 -4.12 3.92
N PHE A 204 -8.15 -3.02 4.66
CA PHE A 204 -8.47 -3.03 6.09
C PHE A 204 -9.70 -2.18 6.37
N ASN A 205 -10.49 -2.56 7.36
CA ASN A 205 -11.40 -1.64 8.02
C ASN A 205 -10.54 -0.61 8.75
N TRP A 206 -10.74 0.68 8.48
CA TRP A 206 -9.86 1.69 9.06
C TRP A 206 -9.88 1.68 10.59
N GLN A 207 -11.07 1.62 11.19
CA GLN A 207 -11.16 1.65 12.64
C GLN A 207 -10.45 0.46 13.29
N VAL A 208 -10.55 -0.73 12.69
CA VAL A 208 -9.88 -1.93 13.19
C VAL A 208 -8.36 -1.77 13.08
N LEU A 209 -7.88 -1.31 11.94
CA LEU A 209 -6.45 -1.10 11.73
C LEU A 209 -5.91 -0.03 12.68
N LYS A 210 -6.60 1.09 12.81
CA LYS A 210 -6.21 2.19 13.71
C LYS A 210 -6.06 1.71 15.15
N ASN A 211 -7.04 0.97 15.65
CA ASN A 211 -7.00 0.44 17.01
C ASN A 211 -5.82 -0.52 17.21
N ALA A 212 -5.58 -1.40 16.25
CA ALA A 212 -4.44 -2.32 16.31
C ALA A 212 -3.10 -1.58 16.33
N LEU A 213 -2.96 -0.54 15.50
CA LEU A 213 -1.73 0.25 15.45
C LEU A 213 -1.46 0.99 16.76
N ILE A 214 -2.50 1.53 17.37
CA ILE A 214 -2.37 2.25 18.65
C ILE A 214 -2.01 1.27 19.78
N GLU A 215 -2.64 0.09 19.83
CA GLU A 215 -2.35 -0.94 20.83
C GLU A 215 -0.91 -1.46 20.74
N ASP A 216 -0.38 -1.62 19.52
CA ASP A 216 0.98 -2.14 19.33
C ASP A 216 2.07 -1.15 19.76
N GLU A 217 1.77 0.15 19.83
CA GLU A 217 2.74 1.16 20.26
C GLU A 217 2.78 1.31 21.80
N ASP A 218 1.76 0.88 22.51
CA ASP A 218 1.70 0.85 23.95
C ASP A 218 2.38 -0.44 24.48
#